data_c91a961a452346d12aac659c584923c8
#
_entry.id   c91a961a452346d12aac659c584923c8
#
_cell.length_a   1.000
_cell.length_b   1.000
_cell.length_c   1.000
_cell.angle_alpha   90.00
_cell.angle_beta   90.00
_cell.angle_gamma   90.00
#
_symmetry.space_group_name_H-M   'P 1'
#
loop_
_entity.id
_entity.type
_entity.pdbx_description
1 polymer ?
#
loop_
_entity_poly.entity_id
_entity_poly.type
_entity_poly.pdbx_seq_one_letter_code
_entity_poly.pdbx_strand_id
1 'polypeptide(L)'
;MFLSLRLVKQATLLACASLLVACSPPAPDSMDKMANGNIVEVRGLNTEQLTFVTRNRIVTLFATDAYNIMRDMKRYYPQEFNSHPTLSVQAVTELQNQKGEVFQNQPLFTVHWRRPDLNQMDLDSKFSLDTEEILLYADRVESQSVVGDQVLIEHCTVTGNGEKRQRFCDQVIDGLFNK
;
A
#
# COMPACT_ATOMS: atom_id res chain seq x y z
N MET A 1 -1.82 28.74 53.47
CA MET A 1 -0.67 28.06 52.84
C MET A 1 -1.14 26.85 52.02
N PHE A 2 -2.23 26.98 51.17
CA PHE A 2 -2.83 25.88 50.42
C PHE A 2 -2.99 26.16 48.91
N LEU A 3 -2.47 27.31 48.42
CA LEU A 3 -2.61 27.69 46.98
C LEU A 3 -1.48 27.20 46.07
N SER A 4 -0.34 26.76 46.60
CA SER A 4 0.83 26.42 45.77
C SER A 4 0.78 24.98 45.20
N LEU A 5 0.00 24.05 45.77
CA LEU A 5 -0.01 22.64 45.33
C LEU A 5 -0.87 22.38 44.09
N ARG A 6 -1.86 23.23 43.80
CA ARG A 6 -2.73 23.04 42.62
C ARG A 6 -2.08 23.54 41.32
N LEU A 7 -1.24 24.58 41.40
CA LEU A 7 -0.54 25.10 40.21
C LEU A 7 0.54 24.15 39.69
N VAL A 8 1.23 23.45 40.59
CA VAL A 8 2.28 22.48 40.20
C VAL A 8 1.69 21.26 39.48
N LYS A 9 0.50 20.78 39.88
CA LYS A 9 -0.18 19.64 39.22
C LYS A 9 -0.69 19.99 37.81
N GLN A 10 -1.11 21.19 37.57
CA GLN A 10 -1.57 21.61 36.22
C GLN A 10 -0.39 21.85 35.26
N ALA A 11 0.74 22.36 35.73
CA ALA A 11 1.92 22.51 34.91
C ALA A 11 2.53 21.18 34.46
N THR A 12 2.50 20.15 35.31
CA THR A 12 3.03 18.81 34.99
C THR A 12 2.15 18.08 33.97
N LEU A 13 0.83 18.28 33.99
CA LEU A 13 -0.10 17.68 33.02
C LEU A 13 0.05 18.30 31.62
N LEU A 14 0.29 19.61 31.55
CA LEU A 14 0.53 20.28 30.27
C LEU A 14 1.88 19.90 29.63
N ALA A 15 2.92 19.67 30.44
CA ALA A 15 4.23 19.25 29.95
C ALA A 15 4.22 17.80 29.41
N CYS A 16 3.42 16.88 30.00
CA CYS A 16 3.28 15.53 29.49
C CYS A 16 2.46 15.47 28.18
N ALA A 17 1.48 16.35 27.99
CA ALA A 17 0.68 16.39 26.76
C ALA A 17 1.51 16.86 25.54
N SER A 18 2.47 17.76 25.73
CA SER A 18 3.34 18.24 24.66
C SER A 18 4.43 17.23 24.24
N LEU A 19 4.80 16.28 25.11
CA LEU A 19 5.78 15.23 24.77
C LEU A 19 5.18 14.10 23.92
N LEU A 20 3.85 13.89 23.93
CA LEU A 20 3.19 12.88 23.13
C LEU A 20 3.04 13.25 21.64
N VAL A 21 3.12 14.52 21.31
CA VAL A 21 3.07 15.00 19.92
C VAL A 21 4.42 14.81 19.19
N ALA A 22 5.53 14.69 19.93
CA ALA A 22 6.88 14.61 19.36
C ALA A 22 7.28 13.22 18.81
N CYS A 23 6.46 12.18 18.96
CA CYS A 23 6.79 10.81 18.56
C CYS A 23 6.13 10.34 17.26
N SER A 24 5.41 11.20 16.55
CA SER A 24 4.90 10.85 15.22
C SER A 24 6.00 11.08 14.19
N PRO A 25 6.31 10.11 13.33
CA PRO A 25 7.25 10.33 12.25
C PRO A 25 6.76 11.51 11.39
N PRO A 26 7.68 12.35 10.88
CA PRO A 26 7.30 13.45 10.01
C PRO A 26 6.56 12.93 8.78
N ALA A 27 5.61 13.73 8.28
CA ALA A 27 4.95 13.42 7.02
C ALA A 27 5.99 13.36 5.89
N PRO A 28 5.86 12.44 4.93
CA PRO A 28 6.69 12.44 3.73
C PRO A 28 6.53 13.77 2.98
N ASP A 29 7.62 14.30 2.43
CA ASP A 29 7.63 15.56 1.67
C ASP A 29 6.80 15.46 0.38
N SER A 30 6.63 14.25 -0.15
CA SER A 30 5.84 13.96 -1.36
C SER A 30 5.38 12.50 -1.37
N MET A 31 4.37 12.19 -2.20
CA MET A 31 3.78 10.84 -2.28
C MET A 31 4.76 9.77 -2.74
N ASP A 32 5.75 10.11 -3.56
CA ASP A 32 6.81 9.19 -3.99
C ASP A 32 7.78 8.82 -2.85
N LYS A 33 7.77 9.55 -1.74
CA LYS A 33 8.56 9.25 -0.54
C LYS A 33 7.84 8.38 0.48
N MET A 34 6.56 8.05 0.24
CA MET A 34 5.84 7.08 1.07
C MET A 34 6.43 5.67 0.93
N ALA A 35 5.95 4.73 1.73
CA ALA A 35 6.33 3.31 1.70
C ALA A 35 7.86 3.09 1.64
N ASN A 36 8.61 3.86 2.46
CA ASN A 36 10.07 3.78 2.56
C ASN A 36 10.82 4.05 1.22
N GLY A 37 10.22 4.80 0.31
CA GLY A 37 10.83 5.17 -0.97
C GLY A 37 10.81 4.06 -2.03
N ASN A 38 9.98 3.02 -1.87
CA ASN A 38 9.81 1.96 -2.88
C ASN A 38 8.96 2.41 -4.09
N ILE A 39 8.33 3.57 -4.01
CA ILE A 39 7.54 4.15 -5.10
C ILE A 39 8.50 4.77 -6.12
N VAL A 40 8.38 4.39 -7.37
CA VAL A 40 9.18 4.92 -8.49
C VAL A 40 8.43 5.97 -9.30
N GLU A 41 7.10 5.97 -9.23
CA GLU A 41 6.26 6.92 -9.95
C GLU A 41 4.85 6.98 -9.31
N VAL A 42 4.23 8.16 -9.38
CA VAL A 42 2.83 8.38 -9.03
C VAL A 42 2.12 8.95 -10.25
N ARG A 43 1.02 8.33 -10.67
CA ARG A 43 0.23 8.70 -11.87
C ARG A 43 -1.22 8.96 -11.50
N GLY A 44 -1.88 9.80 -12.25
CA GLY A 44 -3.32 9.95 -12.17
C GLY A 44 -3.82 10.90 -11.08
N LEU A 45 -2.98 11.80 -10.56
CA LEU A 45 -3.38 12.80 -9.54
C LEU A 45 -4.62 13.62 -9.92
N ASN A 46 -4.85 13.82 -11.22
CA ASN A 46 -5.98 14.61 -11.74
C ASN A 46 -7.03 13.72 -12.45
N THR A 47 -7.05 12.42 -12.17
CA THR A 47 -7.99 11.47 -12.77
C THR A 47 -8.78 10.74 -11.67
N GLU A 48 -9.77 9.93 -12.04
CA GLU A 48 -10.54 9.13 -11.08
C GLU A 48 -9.72 8.00 -10.44
N GLN A 49 -8.60 7.61 -11.06
CA GLN A 49 -7.73 6.54 -10.61
C GLN A 49 -6.34 7.07 -10.30
N LEU A 50 -5.92 6.93 -9.05
CA LEU A 50 -4.57 7.22 -8.60
C LEU A 50 -3.74 5.93 -8.58
N THR A 51 -2.60 5.92 -9.26
CA THR A 51 -1.75 4.74 -9.40
C THR A 51 -0.34 5.00 -8.87
N PHE A 52 0.11 4.14 -7.96
CA PHE A 52 1.48 4.10 -7.45
C PHE A 52 2.24 2.97 -8.13
N VAL A 53 3.45 3.25 -8.60
CA VAL A 53 4.30 2.27 -9.28
C VAL A 53 5.42 1.86 -8.33
N THR A 54 5.58 0.55 -8.07
CA THR A 54 6.59 0.00 -7.16
C THR A 54 7.47 -1.05 -7.86
N ARG A 55 8.72 -1.25 -7.37
CA ARG A 55 9.67 -2.21 -7.95
C ARG A 55 9.60 -3.61 -7.34
N ASN A 56 8.58 -3.93 -6.57
CA ASN A 56 8.48 -5.26 -5.97
C ASN A 56 7.76 -6.25 -6.89
N ARG A 57 8.51 -7.26 -7.35
CA ARG A 57 7.98 -8.37 -8.16
C ARG A 57 7.45 -9.54 -7.33
N ILE A 58 7.78 -9.62 -6.04
CA ILE A 58 7.30 -10.67 -5.14
C ILE A 58 5.99 -10.20 -4.54
N VAL A 59 4.90 -10.96 -4.71
CA VAL A 59 3.53 -10.54 -4.34
C VAL A 59 3.42 -10.20 -2.85
N THR A 60 4.10 -10.91 -1.95
CA THR A 60 4.10 -10.60 -0.50
C THR A 60 4.77 -9.26 -0.18
N LEU A 61 5.88 -8.94 -0.84
CA LEU A 61 6.57 -7.64 -0.69
C LEU A 61 5.76 -6.52 -1.35
N PHE A 62 5.16 -6.81 -2.51
CA PHE A 62 4.22 -5.89 -3.16
C PHE A 62 3.02 -5.57 -2.24
N ALA A 63 2.44 -6.58 -1.58
CA ALA A 63 1.35 -6.37 -0.62
C ALA A 63 1.78 -5.47 0.55
N THR A 64 3.01 -5.64 1.04
CA THR A 64 3.59 -4.79 2.08
C THR A 64 3.72 -3.34 1.61
N ASP A 65 4.21 -3.11 0.38
CA ASP A 65 4.26 -1.77 -0.19
C ASP A 65 2.87 -1.18 -0.36
N ALA A 66 1.93 -1.95 -0.92
CA ALA A 66 0.55 -1.50 -1.11
C ALA A 66 -0.11 -1.12 0.22
N TYR A 67 0.05 -1.94 1.26
CA TYR A 67 -0.46 -1.62 2.60
C TYR A 67 0.14 -0.32 3.15
N ASN A 68 1.45 -0.16 3.06
CA ASN A 68 2.14 1.04 3.54
C ASN A 68 1.70 2.29 2.75
N ILE A 69 1.54 2.18 1.42
CA ILE A 69 1.04 3.25 0.57
C ILE A 69 -0.37 3.68 1.02
N MET A 70 -1.30 2.74 1.17
CA MET A 70 -2.69 3.05 1.54
C MET A 70 -2.79 3.64 2.95
N ARG A 71 -1.99 3.12 3.91
CA ARG A 71 -1.89 3.68 5.26
C ARG A 71 -1.33 5.10 5.25
N ASP A 72 -0.24 5.34 4.54
CA ASP A 72 0.41 6.64 4.48
C ASP A 72 -0.46 7.66 3.71
N MET A 73 -1.16 7.23 2.64
CA MET A 73 -2.16 8.04 1.95
C MET A 73 -3.28 8.48 2.90
N LYS A 74 -3.89 7.53 3.61
CA LYS A 74 -4.95 7.84 4.59
C LYS A 74 -4.47 8.82 5.65
N ARG A 75 -3.23 8.66 6.11
CA ARG A 75 -2.65 9.44 7.20
C ARG A 75 -2.17 10.83 6.80
N TYR A 76 -1.46 10.93 5.68
CA TYR A 76 -0.73 12.14 5.30
C TYR A 76 -1.37 12.89 4.13
N TYR A 77 -2.16 12.19 3.30
CA TYR A 77 -2.82 12.74 2.11
C TYR A 77 -4.32 12.39 2.11
N PRO A 78 -5.07 12.72 3.20
CA PRO A 78 -6.47 12.30 3.33
C PRO A 78 -7.40 12.91 2.29
N GLN A 79 -7.06 14.06 1.72
CA GLN A 79 -7.85 14.67 0.65
C GLN A 79 -7.75 13.85 -0.63
N GLU A 80 -6.54 13.52 -1.06
CA GLU A 80 -6.26 12.70 -2.23
C GLU A 80 -6.79 11.28 -2.04
N PHE A 81 -6.58 10.69 -0.86
CA PHE A 81 -7.14 9.38 -0.52
C PHE A 81 -8.66 9.37 -0.66
N ASN A 82 -9.35 10.44 -0.26
CA ASN A 82 -10.80 10.54 -0.30
C ASN A 82 -11.35 11.00 -1.65
N SER A 83 -10.60 11.71 -2.47
CA SER A 83 -11.06 12.20 -3.77
C SER A 83 -11.03 11.16 -4.88
N HIS A 84 -10.15 10.14 -4.76
CA HIS A 84 -10.02 9.10 -5.77
C HIS A 84 -10.90 7.89 -5.43
N PRO A 85 -11.90 7.54 -6.26
CA PRO A 85 -12.74 6.36 -6.06
C PRO A 85 -11.97 5.05 -6.18
N THR A 86 -10.88 5.03 -6.96
CA THR A 86 -10.00 3.87 -7.15
C THR A 86 -8.55 4.23 -6.86
N LEU A 87 -7.92 3.45 -6.01
CA LEU A 87 -6.47 3.48 -5.76
C LEU A 87 -5.84 2.22 -6.33
N SER A 88 -4.69 2.35 -6.97
CA SER A 88 -4.02 1.24 -7.65
C SER A 88 -2.54 1.22 -7.32
N VAL A 89 -1.98 0.01 -7.25
CA VAL A 89 -0.53 -0.18 -7.17
C VAL A 89 -0.10 -1.09 -8.32
N GLN A 90 0.86 -0.64 -9.09
CA GLN A 90 1.47 -1.37 -10.21
C GLN A 90 2.84 -1.89 -9.80
N ALA A 91 3.05 -3.18 -9.96
CA ALA A 91 4.37 -3.80 -9.85
C ALA A 91 5.13 -3.64 -11.17
N VAL A 92 6.39 -3.20 -11.09
CA VAL A 92 7.30 -3.16 -12.22
C VAL A 92 8.61 -3.87 -11.87
N THR A 93 9.33 -4.30 -12.88
CA THR A 93 10.64 -4.93 -12.72
C THR A 93 11.62 -4.47 -13.79
N GLU A 94 12.88 -4.80 -13.58
CA GLU A 94 13.91 -4.74 -14.61
C GLU A 94 13.94 -6.07 -15.36
N LEU A 95 13.91 -6.03 -16.67
CA LEU A 95 14.06 -7.19 -17.54
C LEU A 95 15.33 -7.04 -18.39
N GLN A 96 16.03 -8.16 -18.59
CA GLN A 96 17.18 -8.24 -19.46
C GLN A 96 16.88 -9.22 -20.61
N ASN A 97 17.14 -8.83 -21.82
CA ASN A 97 17.02 -9.74 -22.97
C ASN A 97 18.27 -10.62 -23.14
N GLN A 98 18.21 -11.56 -24.07
CA GLN A 98 19.34 -12.47 -24.36
C GLN A 98 20.61 -11.78 -24.87
N LYS A 99 20.49 -10.52 -25.33
CA LYS A 99 21.64 -9.72 -25.77
C LYS A 99 22.26 -8.88 -24.66
N GLY A 100 21.70 -8.96 -23.42
CA GLY A 100 22.16 -8.18 -22.28
C GLY A 100 21.58 -6.78 -22.17
N GLU A 101 20.64 -6.40 -23.05
CA GLU A 101 19.98 -5.10 -22.99
C GLU A 101 18.99 -5.08 -21.82
N VAL A 102 19.04 -4.02 -21.01
CA VAL A 102 18.26 -3.87 -19.80
C VAL A 102 17.09 -2.93 -20.06
N PHE A 103 15.88 -3.38 -19.74
CA PHE A 103 14.63 -2.61 -19.82
C PHE A 103 14.14 -2.32 -18.42
N GLN A 104 14.18 -1.04 -18.01
CA GLN A 104 13.76 -0.57 -16.71
C GLN A 104 12.23 -0.48 -16.60
N ASN A 105 11.70 -0.66 -15.40
CA ASN A 105 10.30 -0.42 -15.03
C ASN A 105 9.29 -1.11 -15.96
N GLN A 106 9.58 -2.35 -16.38
CA GLN A 106 8.66 -3.13 -17.19
C GLN A 106 7.46 -3.58 -16.34
N PRO A 107 6.21 -3.32 -16.79
CA PRO A 107 5.03 -3.62 -16.01
C PRO A 107 4.83 -5.14 -15.87
N LEU A 108 4.52 -5.58 -14.66
CA LEU A 108 4.20 -6.97 -14.34
C LEU A 108 2.69 -7.15 -14.19
N PHE A 109 2.12 -6.50 -13.18
CA PHE A 109 0.70 -6.54 -12.87
C PHE A 109 0.29 -5.28 -12.12
N THR A 110 -1.01 -5.00 -12.11
CA THR A 110 -1.63 -3.93 -11.32
C THR A 110 -2.75 -4.51 -10.47
N VAL A 111 -2.80 -4.11 -9.22
CA VAL A 111 -3.91 -4.40 -8.30
C VAL A 111 -4.66 -3.11 -8.04
N HIS A 112 -5.99 -3.20 -8.08
CA HIS A 112 -6.91 -2.08 -7.90
C HIS A 112 -7.75 -2.30 -6.65
N TRP A 113 -7.97 -1.21 -5.91
CA TRP A 113 -8.85 -1.18 -4.75
C TRP A 113 -9.86 -0.07 -4.91
N ARG A 114 -11.13 -0.39 -4.71
CA ARG A 114 -12.14 0.65 -4.54
C ARG A 114 -12.05 1.20 -3.13
N ARG A 115 -12.23 2.50 -2.99
CA ARG A 115 -12.14 3.13 -1.69
C ARG A 115 -13.12 2.59 -0.64
N PRO A 116 -14.39 2.26 -0.95
CA PRO A 116 -15.28 1.64 0.02
C PRO A 116 -14.74 0.35 0.64
N ASP A 117 -13.98 -0.43 -0.13
CA ASP A 117 -13.37 -1.67 0.33
C ASP A 117 -12.16 -1.38 1.24
N LEU A 118 -11.32 -0.40 0.90
CA LEU A 118 -10.22 0.06 1.74
C LEU A 118 -10.68 0.66 3.08
N ASN A 119 -11.85 1.29 3.12
CA ASN A 119 -12.41 1.83 4.35
C ASN A 119 -12.83 0.74 5.35
N GLN A 120 -12.97 -0.51 4.93
CA GLN A 120 -13.25 -1.66 5.80
C GLN A 120 -11.97 -2.18 6.48
N MET A 121 -10.79 -1.80 5.98
CA MET A 121 -9.52 -2.19 6.57
C MET A 121 -9.13 -1.29 7.74
N ASP A 122 -8.55 -1.89 8.77
CA ASP A 122 -7.86 -1.14 9.83
C ASP A 122 -6.44 -0.74 9.38
N LEU A 123 -6.38 0.29 8.54
CA LEU A 123 -5.10 0.87 8.09
C LEU A 123 -4.37 1.65 9.20
N ASP A 124 -5.01 1.89 10.35
CA ASP A 124 -4.43 2.62 11.47
C ASP A 124 -3.76 1.70 12.49
N SER A 125 -3.97 0.38 12.38
CA SER A 125 -3.38 -0.60 13.28
C SER A 125 -1.85 -0.60 13.16
N LYS A 126 -1.20 -0.27 14.27
CA LYS A 126 0.26 -0.37 14.39
C LYS A 126 0.75 -1.83 14.47
N PHE A 127 -0.16 -2.76 14.59
CA PHE A 127 0.10 -4.18 14.86
C PHE A 127 -0.38 -5.11 13.74
N SER A 128 -0.77 -4.60 12.59
CA SER A 128 -1.06 -5.46 11.44
C SER A 128 0.24 -6.12 11.00
N LEU A 129 0.47 -7.33 11.51
CA LEU A 129 1.59 -8.19 11.11
C LEU A 129 1.33 -8.84 9.74
N ASP A 130 0.09 -8.81 9.26
CA ASP A 130 -0.32 -9.43 8.00
C ASP A 130 -0.64 -8.36 6.96
N THR A 131 0.43 -7.85 6.35
CA THR A 131 0.28 -6.86 5.25
C THR A 131 -0.36 -7.48 4.00
N GLU A 132 -0.37 -8.80 3.86
CA GLU A 132 -1.06 -9.49 2.76
C GLU A 132 -2.58 -9.38 2.88
N GLU A 133 -3.11 -9.02 4.06
CA GLU A 133 -4.54 -8.77 4.23
C GLU A 133 -5.09 -7.74 3.24
N ILE A 134 -4.27 -6.78 2.78
CA ILE A 134 -4.70 -5.79 1.78
C ILE A 134 -5.16 -6.45 0.47
N LEU A 135 -4.61 -7.61 0.10
CA LEU A 135 -4.98 -8.33 -1.11
C LEU A 135 -6.42 -8.88 -1.05
N LEU A 136 -6.98 -9.09 0.16
CA LEU A 136 -8.38 -9.53 0.33
C LEU A 136 -9.39 -8.48 -0.12
N TYR A 137 -8.99 -7.21 -0.01
CA TYR A 137 -9.81 -6.06 -0.36
C TYR A 137 -9.58 -5.60 -1.80
N ALA A 138 -8.75 -6.31 -2.56
CA ALA A 138 -8.57 -6.03 -3.98
C ALA A 138 -9.90 -6.18 -4.72
N ASP A 139 -10.20 -5.23 -5.60
CA ASP A 139 -11.37 -5.26 -6.47
C ASP A 139 -11.06 -5.99 -7.77
N ARG A 140 -9.84 -5.77 -8.30
CA ARG A 140 -9.41 -6.32 -9.57
C ARG A 140 -7.89 -6.48 -9.62
N VAL A 141 -7.43 -7.53 -10.30
CA VAL A 141 -6.03 -7.80 -10.62
C VAL A 141 -5.86 -7.83 -12.13
N GLU A 142 -4.93 -7.07 -12.66
CA GLU A 142 -4.60 -7.03 -14.09
C GLU A 142 -3.16 -7.45 -14.28
N SER A 143 -2.93 -8.57 -14.97
CA SER A 143 -1.61 -8.89 -15.45
C SER A 143 -1.28 -8.13 -16.73
N GLN A 144 -0.07 -7.62 -16.83
CA GLN A 144 0.36 -6.75 -17.93
C GLN A 144 1.50 -7.36 -18.74
N SER A 145 1.96 -8.55 -18.38
CA SER A 145 3.02 -9.27 -19.07
C SER A 145 3.00 -10.77 -18.76
N VAL A 146 3.60 -11.58 -19.63
CA VAL A 146 3.78 -13.02 -19.38
C VAL A 146 4.55 -13.28 -18.07
N VAL A 147 5.52 -12.42 -17.74
CA VAL A 147 6.26 -12.51 -16.47
C VAL A 147 5.33 -12.19 -15.30
N GLY A 148 4.43 -11.23 -15.45
CA GLY A 148 3.40 -10.91 -14.46
C GLY A 148 2.44 -12.06 -14.25
N ASP A 149 1.95 -12.71 -15.32
CA ASP A 149 1.14 -13.93 -15.24
C ASP A 149 1.84 -15.00 -14.39
N GLN A 150 3.11 -15.26 -14.69
CA GLN A 150 3.90 -16.27 -13.99
C GLN A 150 4.06 -15.95 -12.49
N VAL A 151 4.37 -14.70 -12.14
CA VAL A 151 4.53 -14.26 -10.75
C VAL A 151 3.22 -14.44 -9.96
N LEU A 152 2.09 -14.08 -10.55
CA LEU A 152 0.78 -14.21 -9.92
C LEU A 152 0.38 -15.67 -9.74
N ILE A 153 0.58 -16.51 -10.76
CA ILE A 153 0.30 -17.97 -10.70
C ILE A 153 1.17 -18.62 -9.64
N GLU A 154 2.47 -18.32 -9.61
CA GLU A 154 3.39 -18.88 -8.62
C GLU A 154 2.94 -18.54 -7.19
N HIS A 155 2.59 -17.28 -6.92
CA HIS A 155 2.06 -16.90 -5.61
C HIS A 155 0.82 -17.71 -5.24
N CYS A 156 -0.12 -17.92 -6.16
CA CYS A 156 -1.35 -18.64 -5.91
C CYS A 156 -1.17 -20.16 -5.80
N THR A 157 -0.11 -20.74 -6.37
CA THR A 157 0.15 -22.18 -6.30
C THR A 157 1.01 -22.60 -5.12
N VAL A 158 2.01 -21.80 -4.74
CA VAL A 158 3.01 -22.16 -3.71
C VAL A 158 2.53 -21.87 -2.29
N THR A 159 1.66 -20.91 -2.10
CA THR A 159 1.39 -20.35 -0.77
C THR A 159 0.22 -20.97 -0.01
N GLY A 160 -0.28 -22.14 -0.37
CA GLY A 160 -1.23 -22.93 0.44
C GLY A 160 -2.61 -22.30 0.66
N ASN A 161 -3.61 -23.17 0.87
CA ASN A 161 -5.05 -22.87 0.84
C ASN A 161 -5.60 -22.13 2.08
N GLY A 162 -5.17 -20.90 2.36
CA GLY A 162 -5.87 -20.07 3.33
C GLY A 162 -7.06 -19.36 2.65
N GLU A 163 -8.25 -19.36 3.27
CA GLU A 163 -9.46 -18.66 2.75
C GLU A 163 -9.15 -17.20 2.34
N LYS A 164 -8.26 -16.56 3.06
CA LYS A 164 -7.83 -15.19 2.79
C LYS A 164 -7.16 -15.02 1.42
N ARG A 165 -6.35 -15.98 0.99
CA ARG A 165 -5.66 -15.94 -0.31
C ARG A 165 -6.55 -16.37 -1.45
N GLN A 166 -7.53 -17.21 -1.17
CA GLN A 166 -8.39 -17.75 -2.21
C GLN A 166 -9.10 -16.62 -2.98
N ARG A 167 -9.66 -15.63 -2.29
CA ARG A 167 -10.33 -14.50 -2.95
C ARG A 167 -9.41 -13.73 -3.90
N PHE A 168 -8.17 -13.44 -3.48
CA PHE A 168 -7.21 -12.79 -4.36
C PHE A 168 -6.85 -13.66 -5.56
N CYS A 169 -6.61 -14.94 -5.32
CA CYS A 169 -6.24 -15.88 -6.38
C CYS A 169 -7.41 -16.15 -7.34
N ASP A 170 -8.66 -16.14 -6.89
CA ASP A 170 -9.82 -16.19 -7.77
C ASP A 170 -9.84 -14.97 -8.72
N GLN A 171 -9.56 -13.77 -8.23
CA GLN A 171 -9.44 -12.56 -9.07
C GLN A 171 -8.25 -12.63 -10.04
N VAL A 172 -7.13 -13.23 -9.63
CA VAL A 172 -5.98 -13.49 -10.52
C VAL A 172 -6.42 -14.42 -11.66
N ILE A 173 -7.11 -15.52 -11.35
CA ILE A 173 -7.62 -16.46 -12.34
C ILE A 173 -8.58 -15.77 -13.29
N ASP A 174 -9.56 -15.03 -12.78
CA ASP A 174 -10.50 -14.27 -13.58
C ASP A 174 -9.80 -13.25 -14.50
N GLY A 175 -8.83 -12.54 -13.99
CA GLY A 175 -8.05 -11.56 -14.76
C GLY A 175 -7.15 -12.17 -15.83
N LEU A 176 -6.73 -13.44 -15.68
CA LEU A 176 -5.89 -14.14 -16.65
C LEU A 176 -6.69 -14.81 -17.78
N PHE A 177 -7.87 -15.36 -17.47
CA PHE A 177 -8.63 -16.20 -18.39
C PHE A 177 -9.84 -15.50 -19.05
N ASN A 178 -10.27 -14.35 -18.54
CA ASN A 178 -11.40 -13.56 -19.04
C ASN A 178 -10.95 -12.27 -19.78
N LYS A 179 -9.78 -12.29 -20.40
CA LYS A 179 -9.27 -11.19 -21.25
C LYS A 179 -9.95 -11.13 -22.59
#